data_bef88552d56a89255cb69987f9c5cbed
#
_entry.id   bef88552d56a89255cb69987f9c5cbed
#
_cell.length_a   1.000
_cell.length_b   1.000
_cell.length_c   1.000
_cell.angle_alpha   90.00
_cell.angle_beta   90.00
_cell.angle_gamma   90.00
#
_symmetry.space_group_name_H-M   'P 1'
#
loop_
_entity.id
_entity.type
_entity.pdbx_description
1 polymer ?
#
loop_
_entity_poly.entity_id
_entity_poly.type
_entity_poly.pdbx_seq_one_letter_code
_entity_poly.pdbx_strand_id
1 'polypeptide(L)'
;AGIASAGKTADSSVDNSANTRHACILVAEDTDSNFDLLKAILGKDHQLIRAHDGMEAVTMFDEVKPDLILMDIKMPNLDGLEATKIIRELSATVPIIAQSAFAYEQDRKAAEEAGCNDFIAKPIADDKLKAMIHKWLLPS
;
A
#
# COMPACT_ATOMS: atom_id res chain seq x y z
N ALA A 1 -16.24 14.89 -14.83
CA ALA A 1 -16.30 15.15 -14.75
C ALA A 1 -16.36 14.82 -14.87
N GLY A 2 -16.21 14.57 -15.11
CA GLY A 2 -16.24 14.62 -15.00
C GLY A 2 -16.09 14.40 -15.24
N ILE A 3 -15.85 14.29 -15.29
CA ILE A 3 -15.82 14.39 -15.60
C ILE A 3 -15.67 14.36 -15.88
N ALA A 4 -15.35 14.28 -16.03
CA ALA A 4 -15.16 14.52 -16.24
C ALA A 4 -14.97 14.41 -16.44
N SER A 5 -14.82 14.24 -16.59
CA SER A 5 -14.60 14.41 -16.73
C SER A 5 -14.38 14.23 -16.95
N ALA A 6 -14.10 14.16 -17.36
CA ALA A 6 -13.75 14.19 -17.63
C ALA A 6 -13.42 13.91 -17.81
N GLY A 7 -13.27 13.78 -18.19
CA GLY A 7 -12.77 13.76 -18.25
C GLY A 7 -12.35 13.33 -18.48
N LYS A 8 -12.16 13.27 -18.62
CA LYS A 8 -11.70 12.86 -18.85
C LYS A 8 -11.35 12.36 -19.29
N THR A 9 -11.15 12.39 -19.57
CA THR A 9 -10.83 11.86 -19.97
C THR A 9 -10.70 11.17 -20.45
N ALA A 10 -10.46 11.21 -20.80
CA ALA A 10 -10.18 10.57 -21.07
C ALA A 10 -10.08 9.88 -21.49
N ASP A 11 -9.85 9.73 -21.55
CA ASP A 11 -9.66 9.03 -21.70
C ASP A 11 -9.53 8.25 -21.93
N SER A 12 -9.22 8.16 -22.15
CA SER A 12 -9.02 7.39 -22.09
C SER A 12 -9.01 6.53 -22.23
N SER A 13 -8.52 6.45 -22.30
CA SER A 13 -8.42 5.64 -22.13
C SER A 13 -8.65 4.85 -22.08
N VAL A 14 -8.37 4.63 -22.16
CA VAL A 14 -8.52 3.88 -21.79
C VAL A 14 -8.60 2.89 -21.59
N ASP A 15 -8.17 2.65 -21.52
CA ASP A 15 -8.26 1.80 -21.32
C ASP A 15 -8.33 0.72 -20.80
N ASN A 16 -7.72 0.19 -21.01
CA ASN A 16 -7.72 -1.00 -20.76
C ASN A 16 -7.34 -1.45 -19.40
N SER A 17 -6.39 -1.04 -19.09
CA SER A 17 -6.07 -1.05 -17.68
C SER A 17 -7.20 -0.45 -16.89
N ALA A 18 -8.29 -0.39 -17.51
CA ALA A 18 -9.51 0.15 -16.99
C ALA A 18 -9.97 -0.56 -15.73
N ASN A 19 -9.50 -1.79 -15.49
CA ASN A 19 -9.94 -2.56 -14.34
C ASN A 19 -9.21 -2.19 -13.05
N THR A 20 -8.07 -1.54 -13.17
CA THR A 20 -7.30 -1.14 -11.99
C THR A 20 -7.15 0.37 -12.00
N ARG A 21 -7.70 1.01 -11.02
CA ARG A 21 -7.62 2.44 -10.97
C ARG A 21 -6.21 2.90 -10.58
N HIS A 22 -5.77 4.02 -11.14
CA HIS A 22 -4.53 4.66 -10.77
C HIS A 22 -4.69 5.20 -9.34
N ALA A 23 -3.82 4.78 -8.44
CA ALA A 23 -3.97 5.08 -7.02
C ALA A 23 -2.70 5.69 -6.44
N CYS A 24 -2.87 6.34 -5.29
CA CYS A 24 -1.74 6.80 -4.49
C CYS A 24 -1.47 5.75 -3.43
N ILE A 25 -0.29 5.16 -3.46
CA ILE A 25 0.09 4.11 -2.53
C ILE A 25 1.23 4.61 -1.64
N LEU A 26 0.99 4.60 -0.34
CA LEU A 26 2.02 4.93 0.64
C LEU A 26 2.80 3.66 0.94
N VAL A 27 4.11 3.71 0.73
CA VAL A 27 5.00 2.56 0.95
C VAL A 27 5.90 2.86 2.13
N ALA A 28 5.69 2.14 3.23
CA ALA A 28 6.55 2.27 4.40
C ALA A 28 7.62 1.19 4.29
N GLU A 29 8.84 1.58 3.98
CA GLU A 29 9.94 0.67 3.70
C GLU A 29 11.26 1.37 3.99
N ASP A 30 12.05 0.82 4.90
CA ASP A 30 13.32 1.44 5.31
C ASP A 30 14.49 1.08 4.40
N THR A 31 14.35 0.06 3.58
CA THR A 31 15.43 -0.41 2.70
C THR A 31 15.24 0.09 1.28
N ASP A 32 16.24 0.80 0.76
CA ASP A 32 16.15 1.39 -0.58
C ASP A 32 15.90 0.37 -1.66
N SER A 33 16.61 -0.77 -1.62
CA SER A 33 16.46 -1.78 -2.66
C SER A 33 15.05 -2.38 -2.69
N ASN A 34 14.43 -2.53 -1.54
CA ASN A 34 13.06 -3.04 -1.49
C ASN A 34 12.07 -2.02 -2.04
N PHE A 35 12.26 -0.75 -1.72
CA PHE A 35 11.42 0.29 -2.27
C PHE A 35 11.58 0.37 -3.79
N ASP A 36 12.82 0.28 -4.28
CA ASP A 36 13.09 0.31 -5.72
C ASP A 36 12.39 -0.83 -6.44
N LEU A 37 12.36 -2.01 -5.82
CA LEU A 37 11.66 -3.16 -6.38
C LEU A 37 10.16 -2.87 -6.48
N LEU A 38 9.57 -2.35 -5.42
CA LEU A 38 8.15 -2.02 -5.42
C LEU A 38 7.84 -0.94 -6.47
N LYS A 39 8.72 0.04 -6.61
CA LYS A 39 8.55 1.09 -7.60
C LYS A 39 8.61 0.51 -9.02
N ALA A 40 9.49 -0.46 -9.25
CA ALA A 40 9.59 -1.11 -10.54
C ALA A 40 8.33 -1.89 -10.87
N ILE A 41 7.73 -2.51 -9.86
CA ILE A 41 6.52 -3.32 -10.06
C ILE A 41 5.28 -2.45 -10.24
N LEU A 42 5.14 -1.41 -9.43
CA LEU A 42 3.89 -0.65 -9.33
C LEU A 42 3.94 0.76 -9.90
N GLY A 43 5.13 1.29 -10.13
CA GLY A 43 5.29 2.71 -10.45
C GLY A 43 4.68 3.16 -11.76
N LYS A 44 4.44 2.25 -12.70
CA LYS A 44 3.83 2.59 -13.98
C LYS A 44 2.33 2.83 -13.83
N ASP A 45 1.71 2.09 -12.92
CA ASP A 45 0.26 2.10 -12.79
C ASP A 45 -0.22 2.96 -11.64
N HIS A 46 0.66 3.26 -10.68
CA HIS A 46 0.26 3.97 -9.46
C HIS A 46 1.34 4.96 -9.05
N GLN A 47 0.93 5.96 -8.28
CA GLN A 47 1.86 6.89 -7.65
C GLN A 47 2.31 6.29 -6.32
N LEU A 48 3.63 6.20 -6.14
CA LEU A 48 4.17 5.69 -4.88
C LEU A 48 4.79 6.82 -4.08
N ILE A 49 4.48 6.86 -2.79
CA ILE A 49 5.05 7.82 -1.86
C ILE A 49 5.72 7.01 -0.77
N ARG A 50 6.95 7.34 -0.44
CA ARG A 50 7.73 6.54 0.50
C ARG A 50 7.77 7.15 1.89
N ALA A 51 7.58 6.30 2.91
CA ALA A 51 7.90 6.59 4.29
C ALA A 51 9.07 5.68 4.67
N HIS A 52 10.05 6.22 5.38
CA HIS A 52 11.27 5.48 5.71
C HIS A 52 11.14 4.70 7.02
N ASP A 53 10.17 5.03 7.83
CA ASP A 53 9.90 4.30 9.08
C ASP A 53 8.43 4.49 9.45
N GLY A 54 8.06 3.89 10.59
CA GLY A 54 6.66 3.93 11.02
C GLY A 54 6.18 5.32 11.41
N MET A 55 7.09 6.15 11.95
CA MET A 55 6.72 7.52 12.32
C MET A 55 6.39 8.33 11.09
N GLU A 56 7.22 8.23 10.05
CA GLU A 56 6.95 8.90 8.79
C GLU A 56 5.66 8.39 8.16
N ALA A 57 5.42 7.08 8.27
CA ALA A 57 4.21 6.50 7.70
C ALA A 57 2.95 7.11 8.30
N VAL A 58 2.93 7.27 9.61
CA VAL A 58 1.78 7.88 10.30
C VAL A 58 1.60 9.34 9.86
N THR A 59 2.70 10.10 9.87
CA THR A 59 2.66 11.51 9.48
C THR A 59 2.21 11.67 8.03
N MET A 60 2.80 10.89 7.13
CA MET A 60 2.49 11.00 5.71
C MET A 60 1.08 10.52 5.41
N PHE A 61 0.59 9.52 6.15
CA PHE A 61 -0.78 9.07 5.98
C PHE A 61 -1.76 10.23 6.22
N ASP A 62 -1.54 10.97 7.28
CA ASP A 62 -2.42 12.08 7.62
C ASP A 62 -2.35 13.20 6.56
N GLU A 63 -1.15 13.46 6.04
CA GLU A 63 -0.95 14.53 5.05
C GLU A 63 -1.43 14.15 3.65
N VAL A 64 -1.15 12.92 3.22
CA VAL A 64 -1.34 12.50 1.84
C VAL A 64 -2.69 11.85 1.60
N LYS A 65 -3.24 11.16 2.60
CA LYS A 65 -4.48 10.40 2.47
C LYS A 65 -4.42 9.40 1.32
N PRO A 66 -3.49 8.43 1.39
CA PRO A 66 -3.31 7.47 0.29
C PRO A 66 -4.51 6.53 0.15
N ASP A 67 -4.59 5.90 -1.01
CA ASP A 67 -5.64 4.93 -1.30
C ASP A 67 -5.35 3.55 -0.74
N LEU A 68 -4.08 3.27 -0.50
CA LEU A 68 -3.63 1.98 0.00
C LEU A 68 -2.26 2.14 0.63
N ILE A 69 -1.94 1.30 1.61
CA ILE A 69 -0.64 1.33 2.28
C ILE A 69 0.03 -0.03 2.18
N LEU A 70 1.30 -0.04 1.76
CA LEU A 70 2.16 -1.21 1.88
C LEU A 70 3.05 -0.96 3.09
N MET A 71 2.89 -1.77 4.12
CA MET A 71 3.52 -1.53 5.42
C MET A 71 4.51 -2.64 5.77
N ASP A 72 5.81 -2.33 5.74
CA ASP A 72 6.84 -3.26 6.21
C ASP A 72 6.69 -3.39 7.72
N ILE A 73 6.68 -4.62 8.22
CA ILE A 73 6.52 -4.86 9.64
C ILE A 73 7.77 -4.46 10.41
N LYS A 74 8.94 -4.76 9.85
CA LYS A 74 10.22 -4.51 10.54
C LYS A 74 10.85 -3.22 10.07
N MET A 75 10.74 -2.17 10.87
CA MET A 75 11.34 -0.87 10.58
C MET A 75 11.87 -0.26 11.88
N PRO A 76 12.87 0.65 11.76
CA PRO A 76 13.37 1.34 12.94
C PRO A 76 12.36 2.35 13.49
N ASN A 77 12.61 2.81 14.69
CA ASN A 77 11.83 3.81 15.43
C ASN A 77 10.45 3.28 15.82
N LEU A 78 9.52 3.28 14.88
CA LEU A 78 8.19 2.75 15.10
C LEU A 78 7.96 1.67 14.06
N ASP A 79 7.72 0.42 14.48
CA ASP A 79 7.56 -0.66 13.52
C ASP A 79 6.19 -0.60 12.85
N GLY A 80 6.02 -1.45 11.80
CA GLY A 80 4.83 -1.41 10.97
C GLY A 80 3.55 -1.77 11.72
N LEU A 81 3.63 -2.64 12.71
CA LEU A 81 2.45 -3.02 13.48
C LEU A 81 1.97 -1.87 14.35
N GLU A 82 2.90 -1.19 15.00
CA GLU A 82 2.56 -0.02 15.81
C GLU A 82 2.01 1.10 14.94
N ALA A 83 2.65 1.34 13.78
CA ALA A 83 2.17 2.35 12.85
C ALA A 83 0.76 2.04 12.37
N THR A 84 0.48 0.76 12.09
CA THR A 84 -0.84 0.32 11.65
C THR A 84 -1.90 0.62 12.70
N LYS A 85 -1.59 0.34 13.96
CA LYS A 85 -2.53 0.61 15.06
C LYS A 85 -2.87 2.08 15.13
N ILE A 86 -1.88 2.95 14.99
CA ILE A 86 -2.09 4.39 15.02
C ILE A 86 -2.91 4.85 13.82
N ILE A 87 -2.58 4.34 12.63
CA ILE A 87 -3.31 4.69 11.42
C ILE A 87 -4.76 4.26 11.52
N ARG A 88 -5.03 3.11 12.15
CA ARG A 88 -6.40 2.63 12.34
C ARG A 88 -7.23 3.54 13.23
N GLU A 89 -6.59 4.29 14.11
CA GLU A 89 -7.31 5.30 14.89
C GLU A 89 -7.73 6.48 14.01
N LEU A 90 -7.00 6.71 12.92
CA LEU A 90 -7.29 7.80 11.99
C LEU A 90 -8.21 7.35 10.84
N SER A 91 -8.15 6.09 10.46
CA SER A 91 -8.95 5.54 9.37
C SER A 91 -9.21 4.06 9.58
N ALA A 92 -10.47 3.70 9.67
CA ALA A 92 -10.86 2.29 9.83
C ALA A 92 -10.89 1.56 8.48
N THR A 93 -10.82 2.28 7.37
CA THR A 93 -11.14 1.71 6.06
C THR A 93 -9.99 1.63 5.06
N VAL A 94 -8.89 2.39 5.25
CA VAL A 94 -7.81 2.37 4.28
C VAL A 94 -7.20 0.96 4.23
N PRO A 95 -7.04 0.37 3.02
CA PRO A 95 -6.41 -0.96 2.94
C PRO A 95 -4.94 -0.89 3.33
N ILE A 96 -4.53 -1.78 4.22
CA ILE A 96 -3.13 -1.88 4.66
C ILE A 96 -2.66 -3.30 4.41
N ILE A 97 -1.62 -3.44 3.60
CA ILE A 97 -1.01 -4.74 3.29
C ILE A 97 0.33 -4.82 4.00
N ALA A 98 0.46 -5.78 4.89
CA ALA A 98 1.70 -5.98 5.64
C ALA A 98 2.72 -6.73 4.79
N GLN A 99 3.98 -6.36 4.91
CA GLN A 99 5.10 -7.04 4.24
C GLN A 99 6.06 -7.56 5.30
N SER A 100 6.54 -8.79 5.14
CA SER A 100 7.50 -9.35 6.08
C SER A 100 8.42 -10.34 5.40
N ALA A 101 9.69 -10.38 5.86
CA ALA A 101 10.64 -11.38 5.42
C ALA A 101 10.28 -12.77 5.96
N PHE A 102 9.48 -12.80 7.01
CA PHE A 102 9.08 -14.04 7.67
C PHE A 102 7.57 -14.22 7.55
N ALA A 103 7.16 -15.36 6.99
CA ALA A 103 5.74 -15.63 6.76
C ALA A 103 5.21 -16.64 7.79
N TYR A 104 5.60 -16.48 9.03
CA TYR A 104 5.11 -17.35 10.08
C TYR A 104 3.67 -17.01 10.45
N GLU A 105 2.94 -18.01 10.90
CA GLU A 105 1.55 -17.84 11.28
C GLU A 105 1.37 -16.74 12.33
N GLN A 106 2.27 -16.70 13.31
CA GLN A 106 2.21 -15.70 14.37
C GLN A 106 2.38 -14.29 13.83
N ASP A 107 3.20 -14.12 12.78
CA ASP A 107 3.40 -12.81 12.17
C ASP A 107 2.14 -12.37 11.41
N ARG A 108 1.49 -13.29 10.71
CA ARG A 108 0.23 -13.03 10.04
C ARG A 108 -0.84 -12.61 11.04
N LYS A 109 -0.92 -13.34 12.14
CA LYS A 109 -1.88 -13.04 13.21
C LYS A 109 -1.64 -11.68 13.80
N ALA A 110 -0.38 -11.36 14.08
CA ALA A 110 -0.02 -10.06 14.65
C ALA A 110 -0.41 -8.93 13.71
N ALA A 111 -0.18 -9.11 12.40
CA ALA A 111 -0.54 -8.10 11.41
C ALA A 111 -2.05 -7.91 11.36
N GLU A 112 -2.79 -9.00 11.35
CA GLU A 112 -4.24 -8.98 11.33
C GLU A 112 -4.80 -8.29 12.57
N GLU A 113 -4.27 -8.62 13.74
CA GLU A 113 -4.71 -8.02 14.99
C GLU A 113 -4.40 -6.54 15.06
N ALA A 114 -3.30 -6.11 14.43
CA ALA A 114 -2.96 -4.70 14.37
C ALA A 114 -3.89 -3.92 13.45
N GLY A 115 -4.58 -4.59 12.54
CA GLY A 115 -5.52 -3.97 11.64
C GLY A 115 -5.16 -4.04 10.16
N CYS A 116 -4.18 -4.88 9.79
CA CYS A 116 -3.82 -5.06 8.39
C CYS A 116 -4.89 -5.89 7.68
N ASN A 117 -5.12 -5.56 6.41
CA ASN A 117 -6.12 -6.25 5.59
C ASN A 117 -5.56 -7.47 4.90
N ASP A 118 -4.24 -7.48 4.65
CA ASP A 118 -3.63 -8.57 3.91
C ASP A 118 -2.16 -8.65 4.30
N PHE A 119 -1.48 -9.68 3.82
CA PHE A 119 -0.11 -9.97 4.21
C PHE A 119 0.64 -10.55 3.01
N ILE A 120 1.83 -10.06 2.74
CA ILE A 120 2.65 -10.60 1.67
C ILE A 120 4.06 -10.85 2.18
N ALA A 121 4.62 -12.02 1.83
CA ALA A 121 5.96 -12.41 2.26
C ALA A 121 7.01 -11.90 1.28
N LYS A 122 8.18 -11.56 1.81
CA LYS A 122 9.34 -11.21 0.99
C LYS A 122 10.13 -12.49 0.67
N PRO A 123 10.79 -12.57 -0.47
CA PRO A 123 10.85 -11.59 -1.56
C PRO A 123 9.50 -11.49 -2.27
N ILE A 124 9.14 -10.27 -2.63
CA ILE A 124 7.82 -10.01 -3.18
C ILE A 124 7.72 -10.47 -4.61
N ALA A 125 6.74 -11.34 -4.89
CA ALA A 125 6.46 -11.80 -6.23
C ALA A 125 5.60 -10.76 -6.95
N ASP A 126 6.05 -10.37 -8.13
CA ASP A 126 5.43 -9.34 -8.97
C ASP A 126 3.94 -9.60 -9.16
N ASP A 127 3.60 -10.78 -9.71
CA ASP A 127 2.21 -11.09 -10.02
C ASP A 127 1.33 -11.15 -8.78
N LYS A 128 1.87 -11.67 -7.69
CA LYS A 128 1.12 -11.79 -6.45
C LYS A 128 0.82 -10.42 -5.87
N LEU A 129 1.80 -9.52 -5.89
CA LEU A 129 1.60 -8.17 -5.38
C LEU A 129 0.58 -7.41 -6.22
N LYS A 130 0.69 -7.50 -7.53
CA LYS A 130 -0.25 -6.81 -8.43
C LYS A 130 -1.69 -7.29 -8.21
N ALA A 131 -1.87 -8.61 -8.08
CA ALA A 131 -3.19 -9.18 -7.84
C ALA A 131 -3.77 -8.69 -6.51
N MET A 132 -2.93 -8.63 -5.48
CA MET A 132 -3.35 -8.18 -4.16
C MET A 132 -3.74 -6.71 -4.16
N ILE A 133 -2.93 -5.87 -4.80
CA ILE A 133 -3.23 -4.44 -4.94
C ILE A 133 -4.55 -4.25 -5.68
N HIS A 134 -4.71 -4.96 -6.78
CA HIS A 134 -5.93 -4.89 -7.59
C HIS A 134 -7.17 -5.25 -6.75
N LYS A 135 -7.05 -6.32 -5.98
CA LYS A 135 -8.14 -6.77 -5.11
C LYS A 135 -8.60 -5.69 -4.15
N TRP A 136 -7.66 -5.01 -3.51
CA TRP A 136 -7.98 -4.03 -2.48
C TRP A 136 -8.33 -2.65 -3.01
N LEU A 137 -8.03 -2.38 -4.29
CA LEU A 137 -8.38 -1.11 -4.92
C LEU A 137 -9.71 -1.17 -5.69
N LEU A 138 -10.28 -2.35 -5.89
CA LEU A 138 -11.56 -2.47 -6.55
C LEU A 138 -12.66 -1.86 -5.69
N PRO A 139 -13.61 -1.14 -6.30
CA PRO A 139 -14.77 -0.65 -5.54
C PRO A 139 -15.58 -1.84 -5.04
N SER A 140 -16.09 -1.74 -3.84
CA SER A 140 -16.89 -2.81 -3.22
C SER A 140 -18.29 -2.83 -3.74
#